data_fca7eaac2a359131e83deb37925ed196
#
_entry.id   fca7eaac2a359131e83deb37925ed196
#
_cell.length_a   1.000
_cell.length_b   1.000
_cell.length_c   1.000
_cell.angle_alpha   90.00
_cell.angle_beta   90.00
_cell.angle_gamma   90.00
#
_symmetry.space_group_name_H-M   'P 1'
#
loop_
_entity.id
_entity.type
_entity.pdbx_description
1 polymer ?
#
loop_
_entity_poly.entity_id
_entity_poly.type
_entity_poly.pdbx_seq_one_letter_code
_entity_poly.pdbx_strand_id
1 'polypeptide(L)'
;MFRGDYTYIWQSDDWPSWRYDLATLAHSLADVSRAQGLLMGRLADVCMALRDQASLSALTEDVVKTSEIEGEQLNVESVRSSIARRLGVDIGALAPVDRHVEGVVEMVLDATANCSAPVTRDRLFGWHAALFPTGYSGLVRINVGGWRDDGTGPMQVVSGPLGRQRVHFEAPPADALESETSRFLTWANSASTEPPLIKAGLSHLWFVTLHPFDDGNGRIARAVGDLFLARADGSPQRFYSLSAQIQRERKAYYDILERTQKQSLDVTEWLAWFLETLHRAVDQAQHTLDAVLAKTRFWQRWATTPLNERQVKLVNRLLDGFEGKLTSSKWAAIAKCSPDTALRDITDLLAHGVLRKSNAGGRSTSYELNHSPG
;
A
#
# COMPACT_ATOMS: atom_id res chain seq x y z
N MET A 1 17.22 -31.98 -10.63
CA MET A 1 15.81 -31.56 -10.66
C MET A 1 15.03 -32.58 -9.83
N PHE A 2 14.98 -32.37 -8.50
CA PHE A 2 14.19 -33.21 -7.60
C PHE A 2 12.77 -32.65 -7.58
N ARG A 3 11.85 -33.22 -8.36
CA ARG A 3 10.42 -33.14 -8.06
C ARG A 3 10.19 -34.11 -6.89
N GLY A 4 10.03 -33.57 -5.68
CA GLY A 4 9.47 -34.36 -4.61
C GLY A 4 8.03 -34.74 -4.95
N ASP A 5 7.57 -35.89 -4.47
CA ASP A 5 6.19 -36.39 -4.66
C ASP A 5 5.16 -35.59 -3.81
N TYR A 6 5.31 -34.25 -3.70
CA TYR A 6 4.38 -33.41 -2.95
C TYR A 6 3.67 -32.39 -3.84
N THR A 7 2.43 -32.04 -3.49
CA THR A 7 1.58 -31.10 -4.23
C THR A 7 1.85 -29.66 -3.79
N TYR A 8 2.12 -29.43 -2.52
CA TYR A 8 2.32 -28.11 -1.94
C TYR A 8 3.65 -28.00 -1.22
N ILE A 9 4.25 -26.83 -1.27
CA ILE A 9 5.59 -26.55 -0.75
C ILE A 9 5.79 -26.93 0.71
N TRP A 10 4.77 -26.78 1.54
CA TRP A 10 4.81 -27.13 2.96
C TRP A 10 4.86 -28.64 3.24
N GLN A 11 4.56 -29.49 2.24
CA GLN A 11 4.62 -30.94 2.33
C GLN A 11 6.04 -31.49 2.11
N SER A 12 6.99 -30.63 1.73
CA SER A 12 8.38 -31.03 1.56
C SER A 12 9.04 -31.38 2.91
N ASP A 13 9.82 -32.45 2.97
CA ASP A 13 10.61 -32.84 4.17
C ASP A 13 11.59 -31.73 4.59
N ASP A 14 12.05 -30.93 3.63
CA ASP A 14 12.97 -29.80 3.88
C ASP A 14 12.23 -28.51 4.31
N TRP A 15 10.89 -28.50 4.39
CA TRP A 15 10.12 -27.32 4.77
C TRP A 15 10.46 -26.82 6.18
N PRO A 16 10.69 -25.50 6.38
CA PRO A 16 10.71 -24.35 5.48
C PRO A 16 12.15 -23.90 5.16
N SER A 17 13.03 -24.82 4.77
CA SER A 17 14.42 -24.49 4.39
C SER A 17 14.44 -23.81 3.03
N TRP A 18 14.13 -22.50 3.01
CA TRP A 18 14.07 -21.71 1.80
C TRP A 18 15.38 -21.69 1.03
N ARG A 19 15.31 -21.84 -0.29
CA ARG A 19 16.43 -21.66 -1.21
C ARG A 19 16.11 -20.51 -2.17
N TYR A 20 17.11 -19.70 -2.47
CA TYR A 20 17.01 -18.65 -3.46
C TYR A 20 18.40 -18.31 -4.03
N ASP A 21 18.44 -17.88 -5.28
CA ASP A 21 19.68 -17.44 -5.92
C ASP A 21 19.88 -15.93 -5.69
N LEU A 22 20.76 -15.61 -4.75
CA LEU A 22 21.06 -14.22 -4.42
C LEU A 22 21.75 -13.48 -5.59
N ALA A 23 22.49 -14.19 -6.46
CA ALA A 23 23.13 -13.56 -7.60
C ALA A 23 22.08 -13.08 -8.61
N THR A 24 21.04 -13.88 -8.86
CA THR A 24 19.88 -13.49 -9.68
C THR A 24 19.14 -12.29 -9.10
N LEU A 25 19.01 -12.20 -7.76
CA LEU A 25 18.27 -11.14 -7.08
C LEU A 25 19.10 -9.86 -6.85
N ALA A 26 20.43 -9.90 -7.04
CA ALA A 26 21.33 -8.82 -6.64
C ALA A 26 20.99 -7.46 -7.28
N HIS A 27 20.61 -7.46 -8.56
CA HIS A 27 20.25 -6.23 -9.28
C HIS A 27 18.98 -5.61 -8.71
N SER A 28 17.91 -6.39 -8.57
CA SER A 28 16.63 -5.92 -8.01
C SER A 28 16.78 -5.44 -6.57
N LEU A 29 17.59 -6.14 -5.74
CA LEU A 29 17.92 -5.70 -4.37
C LEU A 29 18.61 -4.34 -4.36
N ALA A 30 19.61 -4.13 -5.24
CA ALA A 30 20.34 -2.88 -5.34
C ALA A 30 19.42 -1.74 -5.79
N ASP A 31 18.57 -1.98 -6.78
CA ASP A 31 17.65 -0.98 -7.31
C ASP A 31 16.60 -0.55 -6.27
N VAL A 32 15.98 -1.50 -5.58
CA VAL A 32 15.04 -1.18 -4.49
C VAL A 32 15.72 -0.40 -3.38
N SER A 33 16.89 -0.87 -2.90
CA SER A 33 17.63 -0.21 -1.82
C SER A 33 18.01 1.22 -2.19
N ARG A 34 18.43 1.44 -3.45
CA ARG A 34 18.74 2.78 -3.98
C ARG A 34 17.49 3.65 -4.04
N ALA A 35 16.37 3.12 -4.53
CA ALA A 35 15.11 3.85 -4.62
C ALA A 35 14.56 4.24 -3.23
N GLN A 36 14.59 3.31 -2.26
CA GLN A 36 14.23 3.59 -0.86
C GLN A 36 15.15 4.66 -0.24
N GLY A 37 16.47 4.52 -0.40
CA GLY A 37 17.43 5.49 0.11
C GLY A 37 17.20 6.89 -0.47
N LEU A 38 16.91 7.00 -1.78
CA LEU A 38 16.58 8.26 -2.43
C LEU A 38 15.28 8.86 -1.89
N LEU A 39 14.22 8.07 -1.76
CA LEU A 39 12.95 8.52 -1.20
C LEU A 39 13.13 9.05 0.23
N MET A 40 13.80 8.29 1.09
CA MET A 40 14.04 8.67 2.48
C MET A 40 14.91 9.91 2.61
N GLY A 41 15.97 10.02 1.80
CA GLY A 41 16.83 11.21 1.75
C GLY A 41 16.04 12.47 1.35
N ARG A 42 15.23 12.38 0.32
CA ARG A 42 14.35 13.49 -0.12
C ARG A 42 13.35 13.91 0.95
N LEU A 43 12.79 12.94 1.67
CA LEU A 43 11.84 13.20 2.77
C LEU A 43 12.52 13.81 3.99
N ALA A 44 13.81 13.53 4.22
CA ALA A 44 14.58 14.17 5.30
C ALA A 44 14.70 15.69 5.12
N ASP A 45 14.75 16.16 3.87
CA ASP A 45 14.87 17.58 3.51
C ASP A 45 13.51 18.32 3.49
N VAL A 46 12.40 17.61 3.70
CA VAL A 46 11.05 18.19 3.68
C VAL A 46 10.60 18.54 5.10
N CYS A 47 9.83 19.63 5.25
CA CYS A 47 9.29 19.99 6.56
C CYS A 47 8.38 18.90 7.14
N MET A 48 8.30 18.85 8.46
CA MET A 48 7.55 17.79 9.19
C MET A 48 6.10 17.67 8.71
N ALA A 49 5.38 18.77 8.52
CA ALA A 49 3.99 18.75 8.07
C ALA A 49 3.80 18.07 6.70
N LEU A 50 4.74 18.22 5.77
CA LEU A 50 4.68 17.52 4.47
C LEU A 50 5.05 16.05 4.60
N ARG A 51 5.98 15.70 5.48
CA ARG A 51 6.31 14.30 5.80
C ARG A 51 5.11 13.57 6.39
N ASP A 52 4.45 14.20 7.36
CA ASP A 52 3.26 13.64 8.01
C ASP A 52 2.11 13.46 7.01
N GLN A 53 1.93 14.41 6.09
CA GLN A 53 0.95 14.26 5.01
C GLN A 53 1.31 13.16 4.01
N ALA A 54 2.58 13.00 3.66
CA ALA A 54 3.05 11.92 2.79
C ALA A 54 2.84 10.55 3.47
N SER A 55 3.18 10.43 4.75
CA SER A 55 2.94 9.22 5.54
C SER A 55 1.45 8.91 5.68
N LEU A 56 0.63 9.90 5.99
CA LEU A 56 -0.84 9.75 6.06
C LEU A 56 -1.42 9.26 4.72
N SER A 57 -0.93 9.80 3.60
CA SER A 57 -1.38 9.38 2.27
C SER A 57 -1.00 7.94 1.98
N ALA A 58 0.26 7.55 2.21
CA ALA A 58 0.76 6.20 1.97
C ALA A 58 0.03 5.16 2.83
N LEU A 59 -0.16 5.44 4.12
CA LEU A 59 -0.89 4.55 5.04
C LEU A 59 -2.38 4.46 4.70
N THR A 60 -3.00 5.57 4.27
CA THR A 60 -4.40 5.55 3.81
C THR A 60 -4.55 4.65 2.58
N GLU A 61 -3.67 4.80 1.61
CA GLU A 61 -3.66 3.95 0.41
C GLU A 61 -3.42 2.49 0.77
N ASP A 62 -2.50 2.19 1.69
CA ASP A 62 -2.18 0.82 2.11
C ASP A 62 -3.37 0.12 2.77
N VAL A 63 -4.03 0.78 3.74
CA VAL A 63 -5.23 0.27 4.43
C VAL A 63 -6.38 0.03 3.45
N VAL A 64 -6.65 0.97 2.54
CA VAL A 64 -7.72 0.83 1.56
C VAL A 64 -7.40 -0.33 0.60
N LYS A 65 -6.19 -0.38 0.07
CA LYS A 65 -5.83 -1.35 -0.96
C LYS A 65 -5.62 -2.76 -0.41
N THR A 66 -5.13 -2.92 0.82
CA THR A 66 -5.08 -4.25 1.44
C THR A 66 -6.47 -4.87 1.60
N SER A 67 -7.50 -4.06 1.87
CA SER A 67 -8.90 -4.53 1.92
C SER A 67 -9.49 -4.78 0.53
N GLU A 68 -9.20 -3.91 -0.45
CA GLU A 68 -9.66 -4.10 -1.84
C GLU A 68 -9.10 -5.37 -2.49
N ILE A 69 -7.89 -5.80 -2.15
CA ILE A 69 -7.31 -7.07 -2.63
C ILE A 69 -8.23 -8.24 -2.24
N GLU A 70 -8.81 -8.20 -1.05
CA GLU A 70 -9.74 -9.22 -0.54
C GLU A 70 -11.20 -8.98 -0.97
N GLY A 71 -11.46 -7.94 -1.76
CA GLY A 71 -12.79 -7.62 -2.28
C GLY A 71 -13.63 -6.73 -1.35
N GLU A 72 -13.06 -6.21 -0.27
CA GLU A 72 -13.72 -5.28 0.64
C GLU A 72 -13.43 -3.83 0.25
N GLN A 73 -14.46 -2.98 0.28
CA GLN A 73 -14.30 -1.55 -0.01
C GLN A 73 -14.49 -0.73 1.26
N LEU A 74 -13.42 -0.07 1.69
CA LEU A 74 -13.44 0.86 2.82
C LEU A 74 -13.70 2.28 2.34
N ASN A 75 -14.38 3.07 3.18
CA ASN A 75 -14.54 4.50 2.93
C ASN A 75 -13.20 5.22 3.16
N VAL A 76 -12.64 5.81 2.12
CA VAL A 76 -11.32 6.46 2.12
C VAL A 76 -11.25 7.60 3.14
N GLU A 77 -12.31 8.41 3.26
CA GLU A 77 -12.36 9.54 4.20
C GLU A 77 -12.36 9.04 5.66
N SER A 78 -13.06 7.93 5.95
CA SER A 78 -13.07 7.29 7.26
C SER A 78 -11.69 6.74 7.62
N VAL A 79 -11.03 6.03 6.68
CA VAL A 79 -9.67 5.50 6.85
C VAL A 79 -8.69 6.65 7.11
N ARG A 80 -8.71 7.69 6.27
CA ARG A 80 -7.85 8.87 6.41
C ARG A 80 -8.05 9.56 7.78
N SER A 81 -9.30 9.71 8.21
CA SER A 81 -9.64 10.32 9.51
C SER A 81 -9.16 9.50 10.69
N SER A 82 -9.28 8.17 10.63
CA SER A 82 -8.77 7.27 11.67
C SER A 82 -7.25 7.37 11.81
N ILE A 83 -6.52 7.29 10.68
CA ILE A 83 -5.05 7.38 10.67
C ILE A 83 -4.60 8.76 11.15
N ALA A 84 -5.19 9.85 10.64
CA ALA A 84 -4.84 11.22 11.01
C ALA A 84 -4.97 11.46 12.51
N ARG A 85 -6.07 10.97 13.13
CA ARG A 85 -6.28 11.04 14.59
C ARG A 85 -5.17 10.32 15.36
N ARG A 86 -4.75 9.13 14.92
CA ARG A 86 -3.74 8.33 15.62
C ARG A 86 -2.32 8.89 15.43
N LEU A 87 -2.04 9.53 14.28
CA LEU A 87 -0.76 10.20 14.03
C LEU A 87 -0.69 11.64 14.55
N GLY A 88 -1.80 12.21 15.03
CA GLY A 88 -1.85 13.61 15.43
C GLY A 88 -1.75 14.60 14.28
N VAL A 89 -2.12 14.18 13.06
CA VAL A 89 -2.07 15.03 11.85
C VAL A 89 -3.38 15.78 11.71
N ASP A 90 -3.32 17.11 11.66
CA ASP A 90 -4.50 17.94 11.43
C ASP A 90 -4.90 17.88 9.94
N ILE A 91 -6.11 17.41 9.69
CA ILE A 91 -6.74 17.37 8.35
C ILE A 91 -8.02 18.21 8.28
N GLY A 92 -8.29 19.01 9.30
CA GLY A 92 -9.53 19.77 9.46
C GLY A 92 -10.69 18.89 9.96
N ALA A 93 -11.79 18.82 9.20
CA ALA A 93 -12.94 18.01 9.60
C ALA A 93 -12.67 16.50 9.47
N LEU A 94 -13.01 15.76 10.53
CA LEU A 94 -12.88 14.30 10.57
C LEU A 94 -14.21 13.64 10.17
N ALA A 95 -14.13 12.62 9.31
CA ALA A 95 -15.27 11.77 8.97
C ALA A 95 -15.57 10.78 10.12
N PRO A 96 -16.81 10.31 10.25
CA PRO A 96 -17.15 9.19 11.12
C PRO A 96 -16.37 7.93 10.73
N VAL A 97 -15.97 7.15 11.73
CA VAL A 97 -15.20 5.91 11.53
C VAL A 97 -15.94 4.76 12.20
N ASP A 98 -16.14 3.67 11.48
CA ASP A 98 -16.71 2.45 12.02
C ASP A 98 -15.61 1.51 12.60
N ARG A 99 -16.06 0.49 13.35
CA ARG A 99 -15.14 -0.45 14.02
C ARG A 99 -14.32 -1.29 13.05
N HIS A 100 -14.85 -1.58 11.88
CA HIS A 100 -14.14 -2.38 10.89
C HIS A 100 -12.96 -1.60 10.30
N VAL A 101 -13.19 -0.34 9.93
CA VAL A 101 -12.10 0.58 9.50
C VAL A 101 -11.06 0.72 10.61
N GLU A 102 -11.50 0.95 11.87
CA GLU A 102 -10.56 1.08 13.00
C GLU A 102 -9.67 -0.16 13.14
N GLY A 103 -10.22 -1.37 12.98
CA GLY A 103 -9.46 -2.61 13.11
C GLY A 103 -8.38 -2.79 12.04
N VAL A 104 -8.69 -2.49 10.76
CA VAL A 104 -7.68 -2.56 9.69
C VAL A 104 -6.60 -1.51 9.89
N VAL A 105 -6.98 -0.29 10.26
CA VAL A 105 -6.03 0.80 10.57
C VAL A 105 -5.13 0.42 11.74
N GLU A 106 -5.68 -0.16 12.82
CA GLU A 106 -4.90 -0.59 13.97
C GLU A 106 -3.84 -1.62 13.61
N MET A 107 -4.19 -2.64 12.84
CA MET A 107 -3.25 -3.67 12.37
C MET A 107 -2.11 -3.06 11.55
N VAL A 108 -2.42 -2.20 10.56
CA VAL A 108 -1.40 -1.60 9.68
C VAL A 108 -0.48 -0.65 10.44
N LEU A 109 -1.04 0.16 11.34
CA LEU A 109 -0.25 1.09 12.17
C LEU A 109 0.61 0.33 13.18
N ASP A 110 0.09 -0.71 13.82
CA ASP A 110 0.90 -1.52 14.74
C ASP A 110 2.03 -2.21 13.98
N ALA A 111 1.78 -2.78 12.81
CA ALA A 111 2.80 -3.43 11.99
C ALA A 111 3.94 -2.47 11.62
N THR A 112 3.63 -1.23 11.26
CA THR A 112 4.61 -0.24 10.78
C THR A 112 5.25 0.55 11.92
N ALA A 113 4.45 1.17 12.79
CA ALA A 113 4.95 2.02 13.88
C ALA A 113 5.64 1.22 14.99
N ASN A 114 5.16 0.01 15.30
CA ASN A 114 5.73 -0.88 16.30
C ASN A 114 6.58 -2.00 15.69
N CYS A 115 7.22 -1.75 14.54
CA CYS A 115 7.98 -2.76 13.80
C CYS A 115 9.15 -3.38 14.60
N SER A 116 9.74 -2.66 15.55
CA SER A 116 10.82 -3.15 16.42
C SER A 116 10.35 -4.19 17.45
N ALA A 117 9.07 -4.17 17.82
CA ALA A 117 8.51 -5.13 18.76
C ALA A 117 8.47 -6.54 18.13
N PRO A 118 8.65 -7.60 18.93
CA PRO A 118 8.63 -8.97 18.41
C PRO A 118 7.26 -9.32 17.79
N VAL A 119 7.29 -10.19 16.79
CA VAL A 119 6.08 -10.83 16.28
C VAL A 119 5.72 -11.96 17.23
N THR A 120 4.58 -11.86 17.89
CA THR A 120 4.12 -12.87 18.85
C THR A 120 2.77 -13.44 18.44
N ARG A 121 2.42 -14.60 18.95
CA ARG A 121 1.09 -15.18 18.77
C ARG A 121 0.00 -14.18 19.21
N ASP A 122 0.12 -13.61 20.37
CA ASP A 122 -0.88 -12.69 20.92
C ASP A 122 -1.03 -11.43 20.07
N ARG A 123 0.07 -10.94 19.46
CA ARG A 123 0.04 -9.83 18.51
C ARG A 123 -0.74 -10.18 17.24
N LEU A 124 -0.49 -11.35 16.67
CA LEU A 124 -1.24 -11.84 15.50
C LEU A 124 -2.72 -12.08 15.82
N PHE A 125 -3.03 -12.60 17.00
CA PHE A 125 -4.39 -12.78 17.50
C PHE A 125 -5.10 -11.44 17.71
N GLY A 126 -4.38 -10.43 18.23
CA GLY A 126 -4.86 -9.06 18.35
C GLY A 126 -5.23 -8.45 17.00
N TRP A 127 -4.35 -8.59 16.00
CA TRP A 127 -4.64 -8.14 14.63
C TRP A 127 -5.87 -8.84 14.04
N HIS A 128 -5.96 -10.15 14.22
CA HIS A 128 -7.12 -10.91 13.74
C HIS A 128 -8.42 -10.48 14.43
N ALA A 129 -8.39 -10.28 15.75
CA ALA A 129 -9.54 -9.79 16.51
C ALA A 129 -9.97 -8.37 16.09
N ALA A 130 -9.00 -7.50 15.76
CA ALA A 130 -9.27 -6.16 15.25
C ALA A 130 -9.95 -6.19 13.86
N LEU A 131 -9.55 -7.12 12.98
CA LEU A 131 -10.18 -7.30 11.66
C LEU A 131 -11.62 -7.81 11.76
N PHE A 132 -11.95 -8.62 12.76
CA PHE A 132 -13.25 -9.27 12.90
C PHE A 132 -13.93 -8.97 14.25
N PRO A 133 -14.24 -7.68 14.56
CA PRO A 133 -14.75 -7.29 15.87
C PRO A 133 -16.13 -7.84 16.21
N THR A 134 -16.85 -8.38 15.22
CA THR A 134 -18.17 -8.99 15.39
C THR A 134 -18.11 -10.50 15.58
N GLY A 135 -16.98 -11.14 15.33
CA GLY A 135 -16.84 -12.59 15.32
C GLY A 135 -17.29 -13.27 14.03
N TYR A 136 -17.52 -12.47 12.97
CA TYR A 136 -18.02 -12.96 11.68
C TYR A 136 -17.17 -12.47 10.53
N SER A 137 -16.99 -13.32 9.52
CA SER A 137 -16.56 -12.96 8.18
C SER A 137 -17.75 -13.08 7.24
N GLY A 138 -18.28 -11.96 6.76
CA GLY A 138 -19.56 -11.92 6.07
C GLY A 138 -20.68 -12.48 6.94
N LEU A 139 -21.26 -13.63 6.53
CA LEU A 139 -22.30 -14.33 7.27
C LEU A 139 -21.79 -15.54 8.06
N VAL A 140 -20.52 -15.89 7.95
CA VAL A 140 -19.93 -17.06 8.57
C VAL A 140 -19.29 -16.67 9.90
N ARG A 141 -19.63 -17.40 10.96
CA ARG A 141 -18.95 -17.27 12.25
C ARG A 141 -17.57 -17.87 12.15
N ILE A 142 -16.55 -17.16 12.62
CA ILE A 142 -15.15 -17.59 12.58
C ILE A 142 -14.53 -17.62 13.98
N ASN A 143 -13.43 -18.36 14.14
CA ASN A 143 -12.65 -18.39 15.37
C ASN A 143 -11.77 -17.14 15.47
N VAL A 144 -12.23 -16.13 16.21
CA VAL A 144 -11.54 -14.82 16.31
C VAL A 144 -10.49 -14.86 17.41
N GLY A 145 -9.27 -14.39 17.07
CA GLY A 145 -8.14 -14.34 18.02
C GLY A 145 -7.62 -15.73 18.41
N GLY A 146 -7.73 -16.70 17.51
CA GLY A 146 -7.21 -18.06 17.67
C GLY A 146 -6.88 -18.66 16.31
N TRP A 147 -6.08 -19.73 16.31
CA TRP A 147 -5.86 -20.48 15.09
C TRP A 147 -7.15 -21.17 14.64
N ARG A 148 -7.32 -21.32 13.31
CA ARG A 148 -8.42 -22.10 12.74
C ARG A 148 -8.37 -23.56 13.19
N ASP A 149 -9.49 -24.23 13.06
CA ASP A 149 -9.59 -25.68 13.09
C ASP A 149 -9.98 -26.22 11.70
N ASP A 150 -9.95 -27.55 11.54
CA ASP A 150 -10.38 -28.21 10.30
C ASP A 150 -11.80 -28.81 10.43
N GLY A 151 -12.62 -28.28 11.35
CA GLY A 151 -13.97 -28.79 11.63
C GLY A 151 -14.92 -28.80 10.42
N THR A 152 -14.67 -27.93 9.43
CA THR A 152 -15.40 -27.86 8.15
C THR A 152 -14.63 -28.43 6.96
N GLY A 153 -13.48 -29.08 7.20
CA GLY A 153 -12.57 -29.60 6.19
C GLY A 153 -11.27 -28.79 6.07
N PRO A 154 -10.35 -29.23 5.20
CA PRO A 154 -9.04 -28.58 5.05
C PRO A 154 -9.18 -27.13 4.57
N MET A 155 -8.32 -26.25 5.05
CA MET A 155 -8.26 -24.87 4.61
C MET A 155 -7.75 -24.79 3.18
N GLN A 156 -8.58 -24.27 2.27
CA GLN A 156 -8.27 -24.17 0.85
C GLN A 156 -8.50 -22.75 0.33
N VAL A 157 -7.59 -22.29 -0.51
CA VAL A 157 -7.78 -21.09 -1.34
C VAL A 157 -8.46 -21.51 -2.63
N VAL A 158 -9.68 -21.06 -2.84
CA VAL A 158 -10.51 -21.48 -3.96
C VAL A 158 -11.01 -20.31 -4.79
N SER A 159 -11.32 -20.56 -6.07
CA SER A 159 -12.04 -19.63 -6.93
C SER A 159 -13.14 -20.34 -7.72
N GLY A 160 -14.09 -19.57 -8.22
CA GLY A 160 -15.23 -20.09 -8.98
C GLY A 160 -16.50 -20.27 -8.16
N PRO A 161 -17.64 -20.56 -8.83
CA PRO A 161 -18.93 -20.71 -8.17
C PRO A 161 -18.98 -21.99 -7.33
N LEU A 162 -19.85 -21.96 -6.32
CA LEU A 162 -20.10 -23.12 -5.44
C LEU A 162 -20.42 -24.38 -6.27
N GLY A 163 -19.73 -25.50 -5.97
CA GLY A 163 -19.86 -26.78 -6.70
C GLY A 163 -19.02 -26.89 -7.99
N ARG A 164 -18.30 -25.82 -8.40
CA ARG A 164 -17.34 -25.83 -9.49
C ARG A 164 -16.08 -25.04 -9.11
N GLN A 165 -15.69 -25.17 -7.87
CA GLN A 165 -14.52 -24.46 -7.35
C GLN A 165 -13.22 -25.09 -7.87
N ARG A 166 -12.26 -24.22 -8.23
CA ARG A 166 -10.87 -24.63 -8.49
C ARG A 166 -10.09 -24.38 -7.20
N VAL A 167 -9.43 -25.40 -6.68
CA VAL A 167 -8.49 -25.29 -5.56
C VAL A 167 -7.16 -24.79 -6.10
N HIS A 168 -6.73 -23.64 -5.63
CA HIS A 168 -5.43 -23.04 -5.95
C HIS A 168 -4.37 -23.49 -4.98
N PHE A 169 -4.71 -23.60 -3.70
CA PHE A 169 -3.79 -23.95 -2.63
C PHE A 169 -4.54 -24.63 -1.49
N GLU A 170 -3.89 -25.57 -0.82
CA GLU A 170 -4.34 -26.16 0.43
C GLU A 170 -3.27 -25.91 1.48
N ALA A 171 -3.67 -25.33 2.61
CA ALA A 171 -2.80 -24.97 3.70
C ALA A 171 -2.44 -26.19 4.59
N PRO A 172 -1.39 -26.12 5.43
CA PRO A 172 -1.09 -27.14 6.42
C PRO A 172 -2.31 -27.47 7.27
N PRO A 173 -2.48 -28.72 7.75
CA PRO A 173 -3.61 -29.10 8.58
C PRO A 173 -3.59 -28.36 9.93
N ALA A 174 -4.77 -28.19 10.54
CA ALA A 174 -4.91 -27.38 11.75
C ALA A 174 -4.10 -27.91 12.94
N ASP A 175 -3.94 -29.21 13.06
CA ASP A 175 -3.13 -29.85 14.12
C ASP A 175 -1.63 -29.53 14.01
N ALA A 176 -1.13 -29.17 12.83
CA ALA A 176 0.25 -28.73 12.62
C ALA A 176 0.46 -27.23 12.91
N LEU A 177 -0.60 -26.41 12.99
CA LEU A 177 -0.48 -24.94 13.06
C LEU A 177 0.30 -24.45 14.28
N GLU A 178 0.11 -25.05 15.46
CA GLU A 178 0.83 -24.60 16.66
C GLU A 178 2.35 -24.75 16.47
N SER A 179 2.80 -25.88 15.92
CA SER A 179 4.23 -26.11 15.64
C SER A 179 4.74 -25.24 14.50
N GLU A 180 4.01 -25.13 13.41
CA GLU A 180 4.41 -24.35 12.23
C GLU A 180 4.47 -22.85 12.51
N THR A 181 3.45 -22.31 13.20
CA THR A 181 3.47 -20.91 13.61
C THR A 181 4.57 -20.63 14.64
N SER A 182 4.86 -21.54 15.55
CA SER A 182 5.97 -21.42 16.49
C SER A 182 7.33 -21.35 15.78
N ARG A 183 7.53 -22.18 14.73
CA ARG A 183 8.74 -22.13 13.88
C ARG A 183 8.86 -20.80 13.15
N PHE A 184 7.75 -20.32 12.55
CA PHE A 184 7.69 -19.01 11.90
C PHE A 184 8.04 -17.89 12.88
N LEU A 185 7.43 -17.85 14.07
CA LEU A 185 7.65 -16.81 15.08
C LEU A 185 9.09 -16.80 15.59
N THR A 186 9.68 -17.99 15.78
CA THR A 186 11.09 -18.14 16.18
C THR A 186 12.01 -17.53 15.11
N TRP A 187 11.81 -17.87 13.84
CA TRP A 187 12.58 -17.30 12.72
C TRP A 187 12.34 -15.79 12.55
N ALA A 188 11.08 -15.34 12.65
CA ALA A 188 10.70 -13.93 12.51
C ALA A 188 11.41 -13.02 13.53
N ASN A 189 11.67 -13.54 14.74
CA ASN A 189 12.30 -12.81 15.83
C ASN A 189 13.80 -13.07 15.99
N SER A 190 14.35 -14.03 15.23
CA SER A 190 15.78 -14.31 15.26
C SER A 190 16.60 -13.26 14.53
N ALA A 191 17.86 -13.06 14.98
CA ALA A 191 18.85 -12.40 14.15
C ALA A 191 19.01 -13.15 12.83
N SER A 192 19.02 -12.43 11.71
CA SER A 192 19.01 -13.00 10.38
C SER A 192 20.26 -12.63 9.63
N THR A 193 20.78 -13.57 8.85
CA THR A 193 21.85 -13.32 7.86
C THR A 193 21.28 -12.95 6.49
N GLU A 194 19.96 -13.14 6.29
CA GLU A 194 19.32 -12.74 5.05
C GLU A 194 19.27 -11.21 4.92
N PRO A 195 19.42 -10.67 3.69
CA PRO A 195 19.17 -9.26 3.43
C PRO A 195 17.76 -8.86 3.92
N PRO A 196 17.59 -7.69 4.56
CA PRO A 196 16.31 -7.30 5.17
C PRO A 196 15.10 -7.36 4.23
N LEU A 197 15.27 -6.99 2.96
CA LEU A 197 14.21 -7.05 1.95
C LEU A 197 13.84 -8.49 1.56
N ILE A 198 14.82 -9.40 1.55
CA ILE A 198 14.58 -10.83 1.35
C ILE A 198 13.77 -11.38 2.53
N LYS A 199 14.17 -11.02 3.77
CA LYS A 199 13.42 -11.42 4.97
C LYS A 199 11.97 -10.94 4.92
N ALA A 200 11.71 -9.72 4.42
CA ALA A 200 10.36 -9.21 4.23
C ALA A 200 9.55 -10.04 3.22
N GLY A 201 10.13 -10.37 2.07
CA GLY A 201 9.47 -11.22 1.06
C GLY A 201 9.22 -12.65 1.55
N LEU A 202 10.18 -13.24 2.28
CA LEU A 202 10.01 -14.56 2.90
C LEU A 202 8.95 -14.57 4.00
N SER A 203 8.90 -13.55 4.84
CA SER A 203 7.91 -13.45 5.92
C SER A 203 6.48 -13.42 5.39
N HIS A 204 6.27 -12.68 4.31
CA HIS A 204 4.97 -12.61 3.61
C HIS A 204 4.59 -13.99 3.04
N LEU A 205 5.48 -14.60 2.27
CA LEU A 205 5.24 -15.91 1.65
C LEU A 205 4.98 -16.99 2.69
N TRP A 206 5.80 -17.03 3.73
CA TRP A 206 5.67 -18.05 4.78
C TRP A 206 4.32 -17.91 5.49
N PHE A 207 3.98 -16.69 5.94
CA PHE A 207 2.72 -16.48 6.65
C PHE A 207 1.49 -16.80 5.79
N VAL A 208 1.47 -16.35 4.52
CA VAL A 208 0.34 -16.65 3.62
C VAL A 208 0.26 -18.14 3.27
N THR A 209 1.37 -18.87 3.34
CA THR A 209 1.40 -20.34 3.13
C THR A 209 0.87 -21.08 4.35
N LEU A 210 1.17 -20.64 5.57
CA LEU A 210 0.58 -21.22 6.78
C LEU A 210 -0.93 -21.06 6.85
N HIS A 211 -1.45 -19.94 6.40
CA HIS A 211 -2.90 -19.65 6.38
C HIS A 211 -3.58 -19.96 7.71
N PRO A 212 -3.08 -19.41 8.86
CA PRO A 212 -3.40 -19.94 10.17
C PRO A 212 -4.77 -19.54 10.72
N PHE A 213 -5.51 -18.66 10.05
CA PHE A 213 -6.82 -18.18 10.48
C PHE A 213 -7.93 -18.65 9.54
N ASP A 214 -9.17 -18.60 10.02
CA ASP A 214 -10.35 -18.92 9.18
C ASP A 214 -10.52 -17.91 8.03
N ASP A 215 -10.17 -16.65 8.26
CA ASP A 215 -10.16 -15.56 7.27
C ASP A 215 -9.14 -14.48 7.65
N GLY A 216 -8.90 -13.48 6.78
CA GLY A 216 -7.98 -12.37 7.03
C GLY A 216 -6.50 -12.69 6.82
N ASN A 217 -6.16 -13.91 6.41
CA ASN A 217 -4.78 -14.34 6.23
C ASN A 217 -4.00 -13.47 5.24
N GLY A 218 -4.64 -13.05 4.14
CA GLY A 218 -4.01 -12.17 3.15
C GLY A 218 -3.68 -10.80 3.73
N ARG A 219 -4.62 -10.17 4.46
CA ARG A 219 -4.39 -8.87 5.11
C ARG A 219 -3.29 -8.95 6.15
N ILE A 220 -3.29 -9.98 6.99
CA ILE A 220 -2.25 -10.19 8.01
C ILE A 220 -0.90 -10.52 7.37
N ALA A 221 -0.85 -11.33 6.30
CA ALA A 221 0.39 -11.61 5.57
C ALA A 221 1.04 -10.33 5.02
N ARG A 222 0.24 -9.42 4.44
CA ARG A 222 0.72 -8.12 3.98
C ARG A 222 1.20 -7.25 5.15
N ALA A 223 0.46 -7.20 6.25
CA ALA A 223 0.89 -6.48 7.46
C ALA A 223 2.20 -7.06 8.05
N VAL A 224 2.38 -8.38 8.04
CA VAL A 224 3.67 -9.02 8.39
C VAL A 224 4.78 -8.58 7.44
N GLY A 225 4.53 -8.60 6.13
CA GLY A 225 5.48 -8.08 5.14
C GLY A 225 5.86 -6.61 5.39
N ASP A 226 4.86 -5.77 5.68
CA ASP A 226 5.06 -4.35 5.99
C ASP A 226 5.85 -4.11 7.27
N LEU A 227 5.65 -4.95 8.30
CA LEU A 227 6.45 -4.91 9.52
C LEU A 227 7.95 -5.14 9.21
N PHE A 228 8.25 -6.15 8.39
CA PHE A 228 9.64 -6.42 8.01
C PHE A 228 10.21 -5.37 7.05
N LEU A 229 9.40 -4.77 6.18
CA LEU A 229 9.81 -3.62 5.37
C LEU A 229 10.10 -2.40 6.24
N ALA A 230 9.28 -2.11 7.26
CA ALA A 230 9.56 -1.03 8.21
C ALA A 230 10.87 -1.24 9.00
N ARG A 231 11.18 -2.50 9.35
CA ARG A 231 12.49 -2.87 9.93
C ARG A 231 13.63 -2.62 8.94
N ALA A 232 13.44 -2.97 7.67
CA ALA A 232 14.43 -2.74 6.61
C ALA A 232 14.66 -1.26 6.35
N ASP A 233 13.59 -0.44 6.35
CA ASP A 233 13.66 1.01 6.21
C ASP A 233 14.33 1.71 7.41
N GLY A 234 14.41 1.03 8.57
CA GLY A 234 14.90 1.62 9.81
C GLY A 234 14.02 2.78 10.31
N SER A 235 12.77 2.84 9.89
CA SER A 235 11.84 3.94 10.17
C SER A 235 10.45 3.41 10.50
N PRO A 236 9.80 3.92 11.55
CA PRO A 236 8.41 3.63 11.84
C PRO A 236 7.44 4.39 10.91
N GLN A 237 7.94 5.39 10.17
CA GLN A 237 7.13 6.13 9.21
C GLN A 237 7.15 5.45 7.86
N ARG A 238 5.97 5.24 7.29
CA ARG A 238 5.78 4.63 5.98
C ARG A 238 5.45 5.70 4.95
N PHE A 239 6.10 5.64 3.78
CA PHE A 239 5.93 6.62 2.71
C PHE A 239 5.56 6.02 1.35
N TYR A 240 5.40 4.71 1.27
CA TYR A 240 4.96 3.96 0.09
C TYR A 240 3.99 2.86 0.51
N SER A 241 3.16 2.38 -0.41
CA SER A 241 2.22 1.28 -0.17
C SER A 241 2.54 0.12 -1.10
N LEU A 242 2.99 -0.99 -0.52
CA LEU A 242 3.15 -2.24 -1.26
C LEU A 242 1.79 -2.83 -1.64
N SER A 243 0.80 -2.74 -0.74
CA SER A 243 -0.57 -3.21 -1.00
C SER A 243 -1.21 -2.50 -2.19
N ALA A 244 -0.93 -1.20 -2.39
CA ALA A 244 -1.42 -0.47 -3.56
C ALA A 244 -0.84 -1.02 -4.87
N GLN A 245 0.43 -1.36 -4.88
CA GLN A 245 1.06 -1.93 -6.07
C GLN A 245 0.57 -3.38 -6.31
N ILE A 246 0.45 -4.18 -5.26
CA ILE A 246 -0.14 -5.53 -5.33
C ILE A 246 -1.56 -5.46 -5.90
N GLN A 247 -2.39 -4.52 -5.49
CA GLN A 247 -3.76 -4.36 -6.00
C GLN A 247 -3.77 -4.05 -7.51
N ARG A 248 -2.86 -3.21 -8.00
CA ARG A 248 -2.71 -2.93 -9.44
C ARG A 248 -2.31 -4.19 -10.23
N GLU A 249 -1.55 -5.08 -9.60
CA GLU A 249 -1.01 -6.32 -10.18
C GLU A 249 -1.70 -7.57 -9.58
N ARG A 250 -2.93 -7.44 -9.09
CA ARG A 250 -3.62 -8.46 -8.29
C ARG A 250 -3.58 -9.86 -8.92
N LYS A 251 -3.77 -9.94 -10.22
CA LYS A 251 -3.71 -11.23 -10.93
C LYS A 251 -2.32 -11.84 -10.86
N ALA A 252 -1.27 -11.06 -11.14
CA ALA A 252 0.12 -11.54 -11.09
C ALA A 252 0.51 -11.99 -9.68
N TYR A 253 0.03 -11.29 -8.64
CA TYR A 253 0.22 -11.67 -7.24
C TYR A 253 -0.34 -13.06 -6.93
N TYR A 254 -1.57 -13.34 -7.30
CA TYR A 254 -2.16 -14.67 -7.05
C TYR A 254 -1.54 -15.75 -7.93
N ASP A 255 -1.18 -15.43 -9.17
CA ASP A 255 -0.53 -16.36 -10.08
C ASP A 255 0.87 -16.77 -9.56
N ILE A 256 1.67 -15.83 -9.03
CA ILE A 256 2.99 -16.13 -8.46
C ILE A 256 2.88 -16.89 -7.14
N LEU A 257 1.92 -16.56 -6.27
CA LEU A 257 1.67 -17.31 -5.04
C LEU A 257 1.31 -18.77 -5.36
N GLU A 258 0.31 -18.99 -6.20
CA GLU A 258 -0.12 -20.35 -6.58
C GLU A 258 1.06 -21.16 -7.15
N ARG A 259 1.86 -20.55 -8.04
CA ARG A 259 3.02 -21.21 -8.64
C ARG A 259 4.08 -21.55 -7.60
N THR A 260 4.46 -20.60 -6.75
CA THR A 260 5.48 -20.80 -5.73
C THR A 260 5.05 -21.86 -4.70
N GLN A 261 3.80 -21.82 -4.27
CA GLN A 261 3.25 -22.77 -3.29
C GLN A 261 3.09 -24.20 -3.80
N LYS A 262 3.20 -24.41 -5.13
CA LYS A 262 3.14 -25.73 -5.82
C LYS A 262 4.47 -26.17 -6.40
N GLN A 263 5.55 -25.48 -6.13
CA GLN A 263 6.89 -25.81 -6.63
C GLN A 263 7.81 -26.30 -5.51
N SER A 264 9.10 -26.27 -5.79
CA SER A 264 10.14 -26.58 -4.80
C SER A 264 10.33 -25.43 -3.79
N LEU A 265 11.18 -25.68 -2.78
CA LEU A 265 11.58 -24.65 -1.80
C LEU A 265 12.51 -23.56 -2.41
N ASP A 266 12.78 -23.59 -3.72
CA ASP A 266 13.40 -22.47 -4.42
C ASP A 266 12.35 -21.39 -4.69
N VAL A 267 12.49 -20.27 -3.98
CA VAL A 267 11.56 -19.13 -4.01
C VAL A 267 12.16 -17.91 -4.72
N THR A 268 13.16 -18.12 -5.59
CA THR A 268 13.82 -17.04 -6.33
C THR A 268 12.82 -16.23 -7.14
N GLU A 269 11.88 -16.88 -7.86
CA GLU A 269 10.87 -16.19 -8.67
C GLU A 269 9.92 -15.34 -7.84
N TRP A 270 9.50 -15.84 -6.66
CA TRP A 270 8.69 -15.06 -5.73
C TRP A 270 9.43 -13.82 -5.25
N LEU A 271 10.69 -13.98 -4.82
CA LEU A 271 11.49 -12.87 -4.31
C LEU A 271 11.80 -11.85 -5.40
N ALA A 272 12.05 -12.29 -6.64
CA ALA A 272 12.21 -11.39 -7.78
C ALA A 272 10.94 -10.55 -8.00
N TRP A 273 9.78 -11.20 -8.08
CA TRP A 273 8.49 -10.51 -8.20
C TRP A 273 8.23 -9.54 -7.04
N PHE A 274 8.50 -9.98 -5.81
CA PHE A 274 8.30 -9.16 -4.60
C PHE A 274 9.17 -7.89 -4.65
N LEU A 275 10.46 -8.01 -4.97
CA LEU A 275 11.39 -6.89 -5.09
C LEU A 275 10.99 -5.93 -6.21
N GLU A 276 10.64 -6.44 -7.37
CA GLU A 276 10.18 -5.61 -8.50
C GLU A 276 8.89 -4.86 -8.18
N THR A 277 7.94 -5.51 -7.50
CA THR A 277 6.69 -4.89 -7.07
C THR A 277 6.97 -3.81 -6.01
N LEU A 278 7.87 -4.08 -5.07
CA LEU A 278 8.32 -3.10 -4.08
C LEU A 278 9.01 -1.91 -4.75
N HIS A 279 9.88 -2.14 -5.74
CA HIS A 279 10.52 -1.07 -6.50
C HIS A 279 9.50 -0.13 -7.13
N ARG A 280 8.49 -0.70 -7.83
CA ARG A 280 7.40 0.09 -8.42
C ARG A 280 6.57 0.85 -7.38
N ALA A 281 6.35 0.27 -6.20
CA ALA A 281 5.66 0.96 -5.10
C ALA A 281 6.46 2.18 -4.60
N VAL A 282 7.77 2.04 -4.45
CA VAL A 282 8.66 3.13 -4.03
C VAL A 282 8.75 4.21 -5.10
N ASP A 283 8.87 3.85 -6.38
CA ASP A 283 8.88 4.80 -7.49
C ASP A 283 7.56 5.59 -7.57
N GLN A 284 6.42 4.93 -7.39
CA GLN A 284 5.13 5.61 -7.34
C GLN A 284 5.07 6.65 -6.19
N ALA A 285 5.64 6.32 -5.03
CA ALA A 285 5.73 7.25 -3.91
C ALA A 285 6.64 8.45 -4.23
N GLN A 286 7.74 8.25 -4.95
CA GLN A 286 8.59 9.35 -5.42
C GLN A 286 7.84 10.30 -6.36
N HIS A 287 7.08 9.76 -7.31
CA HIS A 287 6.23 10.57 -8.19
C HIS A 287 5.17 11.37 -7.43
N THR A 288 4.55 10.74 -6.42
CA THR A 288 3.59 11.44 -5.56
C THR A 288 4.25 12.57 -4.77
N LEU A 289 5.44 12.33 -4.22
CA LEU A 289 6.23 13.35 -3.52
C LEU A 289 6.62 14.50 -4.47
N ASP A 290 7.02 14.21 -5.71
CA ASP A 290 7.33 15.23 -6.72
C ASP A 290 6.14 16.16 -6.98
N ALA A 291 4.94 15.59 -7.13
CA ALA A 291 3.73 16.38 -7.34
C ALA A 291 3.40 17.27 -6.14
N VAL A 292 3.55 16.74 -4.90
CA VAL A 292 3.33 17.51 -3.66
C VAL A 292 4.36 18.63 -3.53
N LEU A 293 5.63 18.36 -3.79
CA LEU A 293 6.69 19.37 -3.72
C LEU A 293 6.52 20.45 -4.80
N ALA A 294 6.16 20.07 -6.01
CA ALA A 294 5.87 21.02 -7.09
C ALA A 294 4.71 21.95 -6.72
N LYS A 295 3.63 21.38 -6.14
CA LYS A 295 2.47 22.14 -5.66
C LYS A 295 2.85 23.10 -4.52
N THR A 296 3.66 22.64 -3.57
CA THR A 296 4.12 23.46 -2.46
C THR A 296 5.00 24.61 -2.94
N ARG A 297 5.99 24.35 -3.80
CA ARG A 297 6.85 25.38 -4.39
C ARG A 297 6.04 26.40 -5.20
N PHE A 298 5.03 25.92 -5.92
CA PHE A 298 4.13 26.80 -6.66
C PHE A 298 3.40 27.77 -5.70
N TRP A 299 2.79 27.28 -4.64
CA TRP A 299 2.08 28.10 -3.68
C TRP A 299 2.99 29.02 -2.86
N GLN A 300 4.22 28.58 -2.52
CA GLN A 300 5.21 29.45 -1.89
C GLN A 300 5.57 30.63 -2.77
N ARG A 301 5.73 30.42 -4.07
CA ARG A 301 6.01 31.49 -5.04
C ARG A 301 4.88 32.52 -5.08
N TRP A 302 3.66 32.08 -5.02
CA TRP A 302 2.48 32.94 -5.16
C TRP A 302 1.83 33.28 -3.81
N ALA A 303 2.52 33.09 -2.68
CA ALA A 303 1.98 33.27 -1.33
C ALA A 303 1.48 34.70 -1.05
N THR A 304 2.09 35.70 -1.68
CA THR A 304 1.72 37.12 -1.51
C THR A 304 0.73 37.63 -2.57
N THR A 305 0.39 36.79 -3.56
CA THR A 305 -0.55 37.19 -4.64
C THR A 305 -1.97 37.02 -4.14
N PRO A 306 -2.80 38.08 -4.15
CA PRO A 306 -4.19 38.02 -3.75
C PRO A 306 -5.00 37.23 -4.78
N LEU A 307 -5.40 36.03 -4.44
CA LEU A 307 -6.24 35.15 -5.27
C LEU A 307 -7.59 34.92 -4.57
N ASN A 308 -8.67 34.97 -5.32
CA ASN A 308 -9.98 34.61 -4.81
C ASN A 308 -10.15 33.07 -4.70
N GLU A 309 -11.15 32.61 -3.94
CA GLU A 309 -11.39 31.18 -3.70
C GLU A 309 -11.57 30.35 -4.98
N ARG A 310 -12.23 30.92 -6.02
CA ARG A 310 -12.41 30.21 -7.30
C ARG A 310 -11.09 30.04 -8.03
N GLN A 311 -10.23 31.04 -8.00
CA GLN A 311 -8.89 31.01 -8.58
C GLN A 311 -8.03 29.95 -7.86
N VAL A 312 -8.01 29.96 -6.52
CA VAL A 312 -7.30 28.97 -5.70
C VAL A 312 -7.78 27.55 -6.01
N LYS A 313 -9.11 27.34 -6.04
CA LYS A 313 -9.70 26.03 -6.35
C LYS A 313 -9.28 25.53 -7.73
N LEU A 314 -9.28 26.39 -8.73
CA LEU A 314 -8.94 26.00 -10.09
C LEU A 314 -7.44 25.80 -10.30
N VAL A 315 -6.60 26.65 -9.71
CA VAL A 315 -5.16 26.48 -9.70
C VAL A 315 -4.79 25.14 -9.05
N ASN A 316 -5.41 24.79 -7.91
CA ASN A 316 -5.23 23.48 -7.30
C ASN A 316 -5.63 22.34 -8.25
N ARG A 317 -6.76 22.48 -8.97
CA ARG A 317 -7.19 21.48 -9.95
C ARG A 317 -6.19 21.30 -11.09
N LEU A 318 -5.53 22.38 -11.52
CA LEU A 318 -4.46 22.32 -12.53
C LEU A 318 -3.19 21.64 -11.98
N LEU A 319 -2.85 21.91 -10.73
CA LEU A 319 -1.69 21.30 -10.04
C LEU A 319 -1.89 19.81 -9.74
N ASP A 320 -3.14 19.40 -9.50
CA ASP A 320 -3.50 17.99 -9.22
C ASP A 320 -3.63 17.13 -10.49
N GLY A 321 -3.28 17.69 -11.65
CA GLY A 321 -3.36 17.01 -12.95
C GLY A 321 -4.69 17.32 -13.66
N PHE A 322 -4.62 18.22 -14.61
CA PHE A 322 -5.78 18.62 -15.44
C PHE A 322 -5.66 18.02 -16.84
N GLU A 323 -6.59 17.17 -17.20
CA GLU A 323 -6.59 16.55 -18.52
C GLU A 323 -7.07 17.53 -19.62
N GLY A 324 -6.23 17.69 -20.62
CA GLY A 324 -6.47 18.51 -21.81
C GLY A 324 -6.18 19.98 -21.61
N LYS A 325 -6.62 20.83 -22.58
CA LYS A 325 -6.34 22.27 -22.60
C LYS A 325 -7.33 23.03 -21.73
N LEU A 326 -6.85 23.91 -20.86
CA LEU A 326 -7.70 24.87 -20.13
C LEU A 326 -8.12 25.98 -21.05
N THR A 327 -9.44 26.16 -21.23
CA THR A 327 -10.06 27.30 -21.96
C THR A 327 -10.97 28.06 -21.02
N SER A 328 -11.37 29.27 -21.38
CA SER A 328 -12.34 30.07 -20.59
C SER A 328 -13.68 29.36 -20.37
N SER A 329 -14.16 28.62 -21.37
CA SER A 329 -15.38 27.81 -21.24
C SER A 329 -15.25 26.66 -20.27
N LYS A 330 -14.11 25.92 -20.26
CA LYS A 330 -13.83 24.90 -19.26
C LYS A 330 -13.68 25.48 -17.86
N TRP A 331 -13.03 26.64 -17.72
CA TRP A 331 -12.97 27.37 -16.46
C TRP A 331 -14.36 27.66 -15.91
N ALA A 332 -15.23 28.31 -16.73
CA ALA A 332 -16.60 28.64 -16.35
C ALA A 332 -17.39 27.40 -15.86
N ALA A 333 -17.25 26.31 -16.57
CA ALA A 333 -17.92 25.03 -16.19
C ALA A 333 -17.40 24.47 -14.85
N ILE A 334 -16.09 24.44 -14.64
CA ILE A 334 -15.47 23.89 -13.40
C ILE A 334 -15.75 24.80 -12.21
N ALA A 335 -15.60 26.11 -12.39
CA ALA A 335 -15.83 27.10 -11.33
C ALA A 335 -17.32 27.40 -11.10
N LYS A 336 -18.22 26.85 -11.92
CA LYS A 336 -19.67 27.08 -11.90
C LYS A 336 -20.00 28.59 -11.90
N CYS A 337 -19.38 29.33 -12.82
CA CYS A 337 -19.56 30.79 -12.96
C CYS A 337 -19.89 31.18 -14.40
N SER A 338 -20.25 32.47 -14.62
CA SER A 338 -20.50 32.99 -15.95
C SER A 338 -19.20 33.03 -16.79
N PRO A 339 -19.31 32.96 -18.14
CA PRO A 339 -18.14 33.11 -19.02
C PRO A 339 -17.35 34.41 -18.79
N ASP A 340 -18.04 35.51 -18.49
CA ASP A 340 -17.41 36.82 -18.21
C ASP A 340 -16.61 36.77 -16.89
N THR A 341 -17.15 36.10 -15.87
CA THR A 341 -16.45 35.91 -14.59
C THR A 341 -15.21 35.04 -14.79
N ALA A 342 -15.35 33.95 -15.56
CA ALA A 342 -14.22 33.07 -15.90
C ALA A 342 -13.12 33.83 -16.64
N LEU A 343 -13.48 34.69 -17.60
CA LEU A 343 -12.53 35.47 -18.35
C LEU A 343 -11.82 36.53 -17.48
N ARG A 344 -12.53 37.16 -16.53
CA ARG A 344 -11.92 38.08 -15.56
C ARG A 344 -10.92 37.36 -14.66
N ASP A 345 -11.31 36.20 -14.08
CA ASP A 345 -10.42 35.39 -13.23
C ASP A 345 -9.13 34.98 -13.99
N ILE A 346 -9.26 34.58 -15.28
CA ILE A 346 -8.12 34.22 -16.12
C ILE A 346 -7.24 35.44 -16.41
N THR A 347 -7.85 36.57 -16.76
CA THR A 347 -7.11 37.80 -17.09
C THR A 347 -6.31 38.28 -15.88
N ASP A 348 -6.89 38.21 -14.71
CA ASP A 348 -6.24 38.57 -13.46
C ASP A 348 -5.04 37.63 -13.15
N LEU A 349 -5.23 36.30 -13.30
CA LEU A 349 -4.14 35.33 -13.13
C LEU A 349 -3.02 35.50 -14.18
N LEU A 350 -3.34 35.92 -15.41
CA LEU A 350 -2.34 36.28 -16.42
C LEU A 350 -1.58 37.55 -16.04
N ALA A 351 -2.27 38.55 -15.51
CA ALA A 351 -1.67 39.82 -15.09
C ALA A 351 -0.69 39.62 -13.91
N HIS A 352 -1.04 38.72 -12.96
CA HIS A 352 -0.18 38.32 -11.88
C HIS A 352 0.93 37.35 -12.31
N GLY A 353 0.90 36.80 -13.53
CA GLY A 353 1.87 35.82 -14.01
C GLY A 353 1.69 34.40 -13.48
N VAL A 354 0.59 34.12 -12.80
CA VAL A 354 0.24 32.77 -12.29
C VAL A 354 -0.09 31.80 -13.41
N LEU A 355 -0.79 32.32 -14.44
CA LEU A 355 -1.04 31.64 -15.71
C LEU A 355 -0.22 32.25 -16.83
N ARG A 356 -0.02 31.48 -17.89
CA ARG A 356 0.44 31.96 -19.19
C ARG A 356 -0.44 31.39 -20.31
N LYS A 357 -0.42 32.05 -21.47
CA LYS A 357 -1.06 31.47 -22.66
C LYS A 357 -0.22 30.29 -23.14
N SER A 358 -0.87 29.19 -23.46
CA SER A 358 -0.18 28.04 -24.04
C SER A 358 0.23 28.34 -25.49
N ASN A 359 1.44 27.95 -25.86
CA ASN A 359 1.98 28.10 -27.23
C ASN A 359 1.34 27.14 -28.25
N ALA A 360 0.47 26.23 -27.81
CA ALA A 360 -0.20 25.27 -28.69
C ALA A 360 -1.25 25.98 -29.56
N GLY A 361 -0.91 26.24 -30.81
CA GLY A 361 -1.80 26.82 -31.80
C GLY A 361 -3.13 26.08 -31.96
N GLY A 362 -4.22 26.79 -32.09
CA GLY A 362 -5.57 26.28 -32.30
C GLY A 362 -6.59 27.42 -32.34
N ARG A 363 -7.84 27.10 -32.76
CA ARG A 363 -8.95 28.11 -32.88
C ARG A 363 -9.40 28.70 -31.54
N SER A 364 -8.96 28.13 -30.38
CA SER A 364 -9.29 28.64 -29.04
C SER A 364 -8.03 28.89 -28.23
N THR A 365 -7.95 30.03 -27.55
CA THR A 365 -6.88 30.34 -26.60
C THR A 365 -6.94 29.38 -25.44
N SER A 366 -5.79 28.76 -25.12
CA SER A 366 -5.63 27.90 -23.95
C SER A 366 -4.60 28.48 -23.00
N TYR A 367 -4.72 28.08 -21.73
CA TYR A 367 -3.92 28.63 -20.64
C TYR A 367 -3.26 27.49 -19.88
N GLU A 368 -2.11 27.72 -19.28
CA GLU A 368 -1.38 26.78 -18.47
C GLU A 368 -0.72 27.48 -17.28
N LEU A 369 -0.36 26.70 -16.25
CA LEU A 369 0.36 27.23 -15.11
C LEU A 369 1.73 27.77 -15.54
N ASN A 370 2.15 28.88 -14.96
CA ASN A 370 3.47 29.43 -15.19
C ASN A 370 4.48 28.77 -14.22
N HIS A 371 5.20 27.77 -14.70
CA HIS A 371 6.25 27.06 -13.97
C HIS A 371 7.63 27.72 -14.13
N SER A 372 7.77 28.72 -15.03
CA SER A 372 9.07 29.36 -15.28
C SER A 372 9.55 30.12 -14.03
N PRO A 373 10.84 30.06 -13.69
CA PRO A 373 11.42 30.98 -12.73
C PRO A 373 11.29 32.39 -13.30
N GLY A 374 10.74 33.33 -12.53
CA GLY A 374 10.75 34.75 -12.84
C GLY A 374 12.12 35.31 -12.68
#